data_5484005c5e1bbce70d6425bfbbeddf72
#
_entry.id   5484005c5e1bbce70d6425bfbbeddf72
#
_cell.length_a   1.000
_cell.length_b   1.000
_cell.length_c   1.000
_cell.angle_alpha   90.00
_cell.angle_beta   90.00
_cell.angle_gamma   90.00
#
_symmetry.space_group_name_H-M   'P 1'
#
loop_
_entity.id
_entity.type
_entity.pdbx_description
1 polymer ?
#
loop_
_entity_poly.entity_id
_entity_poly.type
_entity_poly.pdbx_seq_one_letter_code
_entity_poly.pdbx_strand_id
1 'polypeptide(L)'
;LREFHIGHIKHNLGMSLSGGERRRVEITRALVMSPSFILLDEPFAGIDPIAVTDIQAIIFHLKERGIGALITDHNVRETLRITDRAYIVHDGAVFRKGTPADLASDDEVKRIYLGADFRLD
;
A
#
# COMPACT_ATOMS: atom_id res chain seq x y z
N LEU A 1 3.39 -1.10 19.43
CA LEU A 1 2.75 -2.20 18.72
C LEU A 1 1.22 -2.08 18.72
N ARG A 2 0.64 -1.50 19.75
CA ARG A 2 -0.82 -1.33 19.85
C ARG A 2 -1.36 -0.40 18.79
N GLU A 3 -0.54 0.55 18.37
CA GLU A 3 -0.92 1.56 17.37
C GLU A 3 -1.43 0.92 16.06
N PHE A 4 -0.92 -0.24 15.69
CA PHE A 4 -1.28 -0.91 14.44
C PHE A 4 -2.05 -2.21 14.67
N HIS A 5 -2.61 -2.39 15.84
CA HIS A 5 -3.43 -3.56 16.19
C HIS A 5 -2.69 -4.88 16.04
N ILE A 6 -1.40 -4.90 16.36
CA ILE A 6 -0.60 -6.13 16.33
C ILE A 6 -0.18 -6.62 17.72
N GLY A 7 -0.71 -5.98 18.77
CA GLY A 7 -0.36 -6.39 20.14
C GLY A 7 -0.73 -7.84 20.44
N HIS A 8 -1.80 -8.34 19.82
CA HIS A 8 -2.26 -9.71 20.05
C HIS A 8 -1.32 -10.77 19.47
N ILE A 9 -0.48 -10.42 18.51
CA ILE A 9 0.43 -11.37 17.87
C ILE A 9 1.88 -11.27 18.34
N LYS A 10 2.20 -10.31 19.22
CA LYS A 10 3.59 -10.11 19.65
C LYS A 10 4.18 -11.31 20.38
N HIS A 11 3.33 -12.13 20.98
CA HIS A 11 3.76 -13.34 21.69
C HIS A 11 3.86 -14.57 20.78
N ASN A 12 3.37 -14.48 19.57
CA ASN A 12 3.49 -15.55 18.59
C ASN A 12 4.86 -15.52 17.95
N LEU A 13 5.41 -16.69 17.72
CA LEU A 13 6.66 -16.77 16.96
C LEU A 13 6.39 -16.53 15.49
N GLY A 14 7.40 -15.96 14.80
CA GLY A 14 7.26 -15.55 13.41
C GLY A 14 6.71 -16.61 12.45
N MET A 15 6.90 -17.88 12.76
CA MET A 15 6.46 -18.96 11.88
C MET A 15 4.95 -19.06 11.74
N SER A 16 4.19 -18.56 12.70
CA SER A 16 2.73 -18.64 12.67
C SER A 16 2.06 -17.39 12.10
N LEU A 17 2.83 -16.39 11.70
CA LEU A 17 2.27 -15.14 11.18
C LEU A 17 1.81 -15.29 9.73
N SER A 18 0.64 -14.73 9.41
CA SER A 18 0.16 -14.60 8.04
C SER A 18 0.99 -13.57 7.28
N GLY A 19 0.85 -13.52 5.95
CA GLY A 19 1.50 -12.51 5.13
C GLY A 19 1.16 -11.09 5.53
N GLY A 20 -0.12 -10.82 5.82
CA GLY A 20 -0.57 -9.51 6.26
C GLY A 20 -0.03 -9.13 7.63
N GLU A 21 -0.01 -10.08 8.57
CA GLU A 21 0.54 -9.85 9.90
C GLU A 21 2.04 -9.57 9.82
N ARG A 22 2.73 -10.30 8.97
CA ARG A 22 4.17 -10.12 8.75
C ARG A 22 4.45 -8.71 8.21
N ARG A 23 3.64 -8.24 7.27
CA ARG A 23 3.77 -6.88 6.72
C ARG A 23 3.58 -5.82 7.78
N ARG A 24 2.58 -5.99 8.65
CA ARG A 24 2.35 -5.04 9.75
C ARG A 24 3.54 -4.98 10.71
N VAL A 25 4.13 -6.12 11.01
CA VAL A 25 5.31 -6.18 11.89
C VAL A 25 6.49 -5.46 11.23
N GLU A 26 6.72 -5.68 9.94
CA GLU A 26 7.80 -5.03 9.21
C GLU A 26 7.65 -3.51 9.21
N ILE A 27 6.46 -3.01 8.94
CA ILE A 27 6.20 -1.56 8.94
C ILE A 27 6.39 -0.98 10.33
N THR A 28 5.85 -1.65 11.36
CA THR A 28 5.99 -1.20 12.74
C THR A 28 7.45 -1.14 13.16
N ARG A 29 8.23 -2.14 12.77
CA ARG A 29 9.66 -2.17 13.09
C ARG A 29 10.40 -1.00 12.46
N ALA A 30 10.07 -0.66 11.22
CA ALA A 30 10.66 0.49 10.54
C ALA A 30 10.37 1.80 11.28
N LEU A 31 9.18 1.90 11.89
CA LEU A 31 8.76 3.12 12.61
C LEU A 31 9.52 3.35 13.91
N VAL A 32 10.17 2.33 14.46
CA VAL A 32 11.00 2.50 15.66
C VAL A 32 12.12 3.51 15.41
N MET A 33 12.56 3.65 14.17
CA MET A 33 13.60 4.60 13.77
C MET A 33 13.09 6.03 13.66
N SER A 34 11.80 6.27 13.87
CA SER A 34 11.15 7.57 13.71
C SER A 34 11.47 8.23 12.36
N PRO A 35 11.21 7.55 11.24
CA PRO A 35 11.60 8.08 9.93
C PRO A 35 10.71 9.23 9.49
N SER A 36 11.26 10.12 8.63
CA SER A 36 10.46 11.11 7.93
C SER A 36 9.83 10.53 6.67
N PHE A 37 10.38 9.42 6.16
CA PHE A 37 9.99 8.82 4.91
C PHE A 37 10.18 7.31 4.97
N ILE A 38 9.29 6.54 4.35
CA ILE A 38 9.38 5.09 4.32
C ILE A 38 9.18 4.58 2.88
N LEU A 39 9.92 3.55 2.52
CA LEU A 39 9.77 2.87 1.23
C LEU A 39 9.10 1.53 1.46
N LEU A 40 8.00 1.29 0.75
CA LEU A 40 7.25 0.03 0.85
C LEU A 40 7.26 -0.65 -0.51
N ASP A 41 7.98 -1.75 -0.60
CA ASP A 41 8.09 -2.51 -1.83
C ASP A 41 7.06 -3.64 -1.84
N GLU A 42 6.09 -3.53 -2.73
CA GLU A 42 5.01 -4.48 -2.92
C GLU A 42 4.27 -4.86 -1.64
N PRO A 43 3.74 -3.87 -0.89
CA PRO A 43 3.09 -4.16 0.39
C PRO A 43 1.82 -5.02 0.27
N PHE A 44 1.21 -5.08 -0.92
CA PHE A 44 -0.01 -5.86 -1.13
C PHE A 44 0.23 -7.22 -1.77
N ALA A 45 1.48 -7.56 -2.07
CA ALA A 45 1.78 -8.83 -2.73
C ALA A 45 1.58 -10.01 -1.79
N GLY A 46 0.88 -11.03 -2.27
CA GLY A 46 0.74 -12.30 -1.56
C GLY A 46 -0.10 -12.25 -0.29
N ILE A 47 -0.93 -11.23 -0.11
CA ILE A 47 -1.81 -11.15 1.07
C ILE A 47 -3.27 -11.22 0.63
N ASP A 48 -4.14 -11.62 1.56
CA ASP A 48 -5.57 -11.76 1.26
C ASP A 48 -6.28 -10.38 1.28
N PRO A 49 -7.50 -10.29 0.73
CA PRO A 49 -8.22 -9.01 0.63
C PRO A 49 -8.47 -8.33 1.98
N ILE A 50 -8.65 -9.10 3.05
CA ILE A 50 -8.85 -8.52 4.39
C ILE A 50 -7.56 -7.85 4.86
N ALA A 51 -6.43 -8.53 4.67
CA ALA A 51 -5.13 -7.99 5.05
C ALA A 51 -4.76 -6.76 4.22
N VAL A 52 -5.20 -6.68 2.95
CA VAL A 52 -5.00 -5.49 2.12
C VAL A 52 -5.61 -4.27 2.81
N THR A 53 -6.84 -4.38 3.29
CA THR A 53 -7.53 -3.29 3.97
C THR A 53 -6.76 -2.84 5.22
N ASP A 54 -6.23 -3.79 5.98
CA ASP A 54 -5.44 -3.48 7.16
C ASP A 54 -4.15 -2.72 6.82
N ILE A 55 -3.47 -3.14 5.77
CA ILE A 55 -2.25 -2.47 5.32
C ILE A 55 -2.57 -1.07 4.81
N GLN A 56 -3.67 -0.90 4.08
CA GLN A 56 -4.11 0.42 3.63
C GLN A 56 -4.36 1.35 4.81
N ALA A 57 -4.99 0.86 5.86
CA ALA A 57 -5.24 1.65 7.07
C ALA A 57 -3.93 2.09 7.74
N ILE A 58 -2.94 1.22 7.79
CA ILE A 58 -1.63 1.55 8.34
C ILE A 58 -0.97 2.66 7.51
N ILE A 59 -1.01 2.55 6.20
CA ILE A 59 -0.40 3.55 5.31
C ILE A 59 -1.08 4.90 5.50
N PHE A 60 -2.41 4.93 5.62
CA PHE A 60 -3.15 6.14 5.92
C PHE A 60 -2.70 6.77 7.23
N HIS A 61 -2.50 5.94 8.25
CA HIS A 61 -2.04 6.39 9.56
C HIS A 61 -0.64 7.02 9.48
N LEU A 62 0.26 6.44 8.68
CA LEU A 62 1.57 7.01 8.45
C LEU A 62 1.47 8.43 7.88
N LYS A 63 0.59 8.61 6.92
CA LYS A 63 0.35 9.92 6.33
C LYS A 63 -0.14 10.93 7.37
N GLU A 64 -1.06 10.53 8.23
CA GLU A 64 -1.58 11.39 9.29
C GLU A 64 -0.48 11.81 10.27
N ARG A 65 0.51 10.97 10.45
CA ARG A 65 1.67 11.28 11.30
C ARG A 65 2.72 12.13 10.59
N GLY A 66 2.48 12.51 9.34
CA GLY A 66 3.43 13.32 8.59
C GLY A 66 4.58 12.52 7.99
N ILE A 67 4.47 11.20 7.92
CA ILE A 67 5.50 10.35 7.32
C ILE A 67 5.17 10.16 5.84
N GLY A 68 6.12 10.51 4.96
CA GLY A 68 5.98 10.27 3.54
C GLY A 68 6.17 8.80 3.21
N ALA A 69 5.39 8.28 2.27
CA ALA A 69 5.51 6.89 1.86
C ALA A 69 5.62 6.78 0.35
N LEU A 70 6.64 6.07 -0.11
CA LEU A 70 6.78 5.69 -1.51
C LEU A 70 6.46 4.21 -1.61
N ILE A 71 5.45 3.88 -2.42
CA ILE A 71 4.94 2.52 -2.54
C ILE A 71 5.19 2.03 -3.96
N THR A 72 5.77 0.86 -4.11
CA THR A 72 5.84 0.18 -5.40
C THR A 72 4.95 -1.06 -5.32
N ASP A 73 4.05 -1.21 -6.29
CA ASP A 73 3.19 -2.39 -6.33
C ASP A 73 2.61 -2.53 -7.73
N HIS A 74 2.40 -3.77 -8.16
CA HIS A 74 1.73 -4.03 -9.42
C HIS A 74 0.20 -4.07 -9.26
N ASN A 75 -0.29 -4.03 -8.03
CA ASN A 75 -1.71 -3.99 -7.74
C ASN A 75 -2.20 -2.55 -7.84
N VAL A 76 -2.45 -2.11 -9.08
CA VAL A 76 -2.77 -0.71 -9.36
C VAL A 76 -4.04 -0.26 -8.65
N ARG A 77 -5.06 -1.11 -8.63
CA ARG A 77 -6.36 -0.77 -8.04
C ARG A 77 -6.25 -0.41 -6.56
N GLU A 78 -5.56 -1.25 -5.80
CA GLU A 78 -5.43 -1.05 -4.36
C GLU A 78 -4.48 0.11 -4.04
N THR A 79 -3.44 0.27 -4.84
CA THR A 79 -2.47 1.35 -4.67
C THR A 79 -3.10 2.72 -4.92
N LEU A 80 -3.90 2.85 -5.97
CA LEU A 80 -4.55 4.14 -6.27
C LEU A 80 -5.51 4.59 -5.18
N ARG A 81 -6.07 3.66 -4.40
CA ARG A 81 -7.00 4.01 -3.33
C ARG A 81 -6.36 4.71 -2.16
N ILE A 82 -5.03 4.63 -2.02
CA ILE A 82 -4.32 5.13 -0.85
C ILE A 82 -3.22 6.13 -1.17
N THR A 83 -3.00 6.44 -2.45
CA THR A 83 -1.91 7.33 -2.84
C THR A 83 -2.45 8.71 -3.17
N ASP A 84 -1.59 9.73 -3.00
CA ASP A 84 -1.91 11.11 -3.40
C ASP A 84 -1.49 11.36 -4.84
N ARG A 85 -0.48 10.62 -5.31
CA ARG A 85 0.06 10.73 -6.64
C ARG A 85 0.68 9.40 -7.03
N ALA A 86 0.56 9.04 -8.29
CA ALA A 86 1.08 7.77 -8.77
C ALA A 86 1.74 7.92 -10.15
N TYR A 87 2.66 7.01 -10.39
CA TYR A 87 3.36 6.88 -11.67
C TYR A 87 3.19 5.44 -12.13
N ILE A 88 2.66 5.25 -13.32
CA ILE A 88 2.53 3.90 -13.89
C ILE A 88 3.73 3.69 -14.81
N VAL A 89 4.54 2.69 -14.50
CA VAL A 89 5.73 2.34 -15.28
C VAL A 89 5.41 1.15 -16.17
N HIS A 90 5.75 1.26 -17.45
CA HIS A 90 5.53 0.21 -18.41
C HIS A 90 6.72 0.19 -19.39
N ASP A 91 7.28 -1.00 -19.62
CA ASP A 91 8.44 -1.18 -20.50
C ASP A 91 9.60 -0.24 -20.17
N GLY A 92 9.87 -0.05 -18.88
CA GLY A 92 11.00 0.76 -18.42
C GLY A 92 10.80 2.26 -18.50
N ALA A 93 9.59 2.73 -18.79
CA ALA A 93 9.29 4.16 -18.89
C ALA A 93 8.00 4.50 -18.17
N VAL A 94 7.86 5.77 -17.77
CA VAL A 94 6.62 6.25 -17.17
C VAL A 94 5.55 6.34 -18.27
N PHE A 95 4.54 5.51 -18.15
CA PHE A 95 3.42 5.47 -19.09
C PHE A 95 2.41 6.58 -18.83
N ARG A 96 2.01 6.74 -17.57
CA ARG A 96 1.09 7.79 -17.11
C ARG A 96 1.47 8.21 -15.70
N LYS A 97 1.14 9.44 -15.34
CA LYS A 97 1.37 9.96 -13.99
C LYS A 97 0.28 10.95 -13.64
N GLY A 98 0.01 11.11 -12.35
CA GLY A 98 -0.97 12.07 -11.87
C GLY A 98 -1.59 11.66 -10.57
N THR A 99 -2.72 12.32 -10.24
CA THR A 99 -3.53 11.94 -9.09
C THR A 99 -4.28 10.65 -9.38
N PRO A 100 -4.74 9.95 -8.34
CA PRO A 100 -5.60 8.78 -8.56
C PRO A 100 -6.82 9.08 -9.43
N ALA A 101 -7.43 10.27 -9.25
CA ALA A 101 -8.58 10.68 -10.08
C ALA A 101 -8.19 10.81 -11.56
N ASP A 102 -7.02 11.41 -11.83
CA ASP A 102 -6.53 11.55 -13.21
C ASP A 102 -6.34 10.18 -13.87
N LEU A 103 -5.72 9.25 -13.13
CA LEU A 103 -5.43 7.93 -13.66
C LEU A 103 -6.69 7.08 -13.80
N ALA A 104 -7.61 7.19 -12.86
CA ALA A 104 -8.88 6.46 -12.92
C ALA A 104 -9.77 6.95 -14.05
N SER A 105 -9.57 8.17 -14.54
CA SER A 105 -10.33 8.73 -15.67
C SER A 105 -9.67 8.46 -17.02
N ASP A 106 -8.44 7.98 -17.04
CA ASP A 106 -7.71 7.70 -18.27
C ASP A 106 -8.21 6.40 -18.89
N ASP A 107 -8.69 6.47 -20.14
CA ASP A 107 -9.28 5.32 -20.82
C ASP A 107 -8.31 4.17 -21.01
N GLU A 108 -7.05 4.45 -21.31
CA GLU A 108 -6.05 3.40 -21.49
C GLU A 108 -5.67 2.75 -20.16
N VAL A 109 -5.58 3.55 -19.11
CA VAL A 109 -5.30 3.03 -17.75
C VAL A 109 -6.43 2.10 -17.32
N LYS A 110 -7.69 2.51 -17.54
CA LYS A 110 -8.84 1.68 -17.23
C LYS A 110 -8.78 0.37 -18.00
N ARG A 111 -8.51 0.43 -19.30
CA ARG A 111 -8.52 -0.74 -20.17
C ARG A 111 -7.43 -1.73 -19.78
N ILE A 112 -6.24 -1.25 -19.45
CA ILE A 112 -5.07 -2.10 -19.24
C ILE A 112 -4.95 -2.56 -17.79
N TYR A 113 -5.22 -1.67 -16.82
CA TYR A 113 -4.86 -1.92 -15.43
C TYR A 113 -6.05 -1.99 -14.46
N LEU A 114 -7.14 -1.32 -14.74
CA LEU A 114 -8.21 -1.14 -13.74
C LEU A 114 -9.49 -1.93 -14.04
N GLY A 115 -9.85 -2.04 -15.31
CA GLY A 115 -11.15 -2.58 -15.70
C GLY A 115 -12.21 -1.48 -15.73
N ALA A 116 -13.27 -1.73 -16.51
CA ALA A 116 -14.31 -0.72 -16.78
C ALA A 116 -15.12 -0.33 -15.55
N ASP A 117 -15.24 -1.25 -14.58
CA ASP A 117 -16.07 -1.04 -13.40
C ASP A 117 -15.33 -0.48 -12.20
N PHE A 118 -14.06 -0.15 -12.36
CA PHE A 118 -13.24 0.31 -11.24
C PHE A 118 -13.73 1.66 -10.71
N ARG A 119 -13.78 1.78 -9.37
CA ARG A 119 -14.08 3.02 -8.66
C ARG A 119 -13.08 3.23 -7.54
N LEU A 120 -12.71 4.50 -7.32
CA LEU A 120 -11.76 4.84 -6.26
C LEU A 120 -12.34 4.71 -4.85
N ASP A 121 -13.62 4.93 -4.70
CA ASP A 121 -14.31 4.89 -3.40
C ASP A 121 -14.87 3.52 -3.03
#